data_839f3592bbf4f512a9beea54de51a681
#
_entry.id   839f3592bbf4f512a9beea54de51a681
#
_cell.length_a   1.000
_cell.length_b   1.000
_cell.length_c   1.000
_cell.angle_alpha   90.00
_cell.angle_beta   90.00
_cell.angle_gamma   90.00
#
_symmetry.space_group_name_H-M   'P 1'
#
loop_
_entity.id
_entity.type
_entity.pdbx_description
1 polymer ?
#
loop_
_entity_poly.entity_id
_entity_poly.type
_entity_poly.pdbx_seq_one_letter_code
_entity_poly.pdbx_strand_id
1 'polypeptide(L)'
;MHIPSSIILETSALCNVSCLGCALHGPHGLVKRPFGNMKKEIWEPVIKEIGSWDKKVSIAAHGGGEPLLNKDLKEILLYAKSFPNIDIGFLTNGMLLDESWTDFIIDIRLDWVALSIDGVLPETHDIIRKNSDLLKVEENLDRLLEAKKKKKSIFPHVKLNMVAYDEIMDQKDAFVEKWKNKVETIMISKYRNPPQSKRWPNIPDKREKCNLLWSQTVISWDGRLGLCCEDHNFEFSPGRVGRGKSLLELWNGKEFSRVRQNHINEQYHEHPMCSVCDSWAEDYARKNLDNKGGCSVVQSPSQTVYSKVN
;
A
#
# COMPACT_ATOMS: atom_id res chain seq x y z
N MET A 1 -3.68 -10.82 -23.55
CA MET A 1 -4.37 -10.65 -22.25
C MET A 1 -3.35 -10.08 -21.26
N HIS A 2 -3.69 -8.98 -20.57
CA HIS A 2 -2.82 -8.40 -19.55
C HIS A 2 -3.10 -9.07 -18.21
N ILE A 3 -2.05 -9.37 -17.44
CA ILE A 3 -2.14 -9.90 -16.08
C ILE A 3 -1.52 -8.85 -15.15
N PRO A 4 -2.22 -8.32 -14.14
CA PRO A 4 -1.63 -7.39 -13.19
C PRO A 4 -0.52 -8.08 -12.41
N SER A 5 0.56 -7.34 -12.12
CA SER A 5 1.67 -7.83 -11.30
C SER A 5 1.55 -7.44 -9.83
N SER A 6 0.66 -6.49 -9.54
CA SER A 6 0.40 -5.99 -8.18
C SER A 6 -1.10 -5.84 -7.94
N ILE A 7 -1.55 -6.31 -6.80
CA ILE A 7 -2.97 -6.21 -6.41
C ILE A 7 -3.04 -5.68 -4.99
N ILE A 8 -3.76 -4.58 -4.82
CA ILE A 8 -4.17 -4.11 -3.50
C ILE A 8 -5.48 -4.79 -3.16
N LEU A 9 -5.47 -5.64 -2.15
CA LEU A 9 -6.63 -6.34 -1.65
C LEU A 9 -7.08 -5.67 -0.35
N GLU A 10 -8.10 -4.82 -0.44
CA GLU A 10 -8.61 -4.12 0.73
C GLU A 10 -9.33 -5.09 1.66
N THR A 11 -8.57 -5.78 2.50
CA THR A 11 -9.10 -6.75 3.45
C THR A 11 -10.02 -6.12 4.49
N SER A 12 -9.75 -4.86 4.85
CA SER A 12 -10.60 -4.06 5.73
C SER A 12 -10.65 -2.61 5.24
N ALA A 13 -11.84 -2.02 5.25
CA ALA A 13 -12.05 -0.58 5.14
C ALA A 13 -12.37 0.07 6.50
N LEU A 14 -12.37 -0.70 7.61
CA LEU A 14 -12.49 -0.20 8.98
C LEU A 14 -11.11 0.19 9.50
N CYS A 15 -11.03 1.23 10.33
CA CYS A 15 -9.78 1.64 10.96
C CYS A 15 -10.00 2.04 12.40
N ASN A 16 -9.02 1.77 13.27
CA ASN A 16 -9.00 2.16 14.68
C ASN A 16 -8.27 3.48 14.93
N VAL A 17 -7.67 4.09 13.88
CA VAL A 17 -6.99 5.39 13.94
C VAL A 17 -7.59 6.36 12.94
N SER A 18 -7.42 7.67 13.16
CA SER A 18 -7.90 8.74 12.29
C SER A 18 -6.74 9.66 11.92
N CYS A 19 -5.97 9.27 10.89
CA CYS A 19 -4.81 10.03 10.46
C CYS A 19 -5.19 11.32 9.74
N LEU A 20 -4.45 12.40 9.98
CA LEU A 20 -4.71 13.76 9.46
C LEU A 20 -4.92 13.78 7.93
N GLY A 21 -4.06 13.08 7.17
CA GLY A 21 -4.11 13.03 5.71
C GLY A 21 -4.87 11.85 5.12
N CYS A 22 -5.59 11.07 5.94
CA CYS A 22 -6.32 9.91 5.44
C CYS A 22 -7.59 10.34 4.69
N ALA A 23 -7.70 9.92 3.43
CA ALA A 23 -8.89 10.20 2.61
C ALA A 23 -10.17 9.52 3.13
N LEU A 24 -10.04 8.40 3.88
CA LEU A 24 -11.18 7.62 4.37
C LEU A 24 -11.57 8.00 5.79
N HIS A 25 -10.62 8.03 6.71
CA HIS A 25 -10.86 8.13 8.16
C HIS A 25 -10.33 9.43 8.79
N GLY A 26 -9.71 10.29 7.97
CA GLY A 26 -9.21 11.58 8.43
C GLY A 26 -10.31 12.62 8.64
N PRO A 27 -9.99 13.73 9.31
CA PRO A 27 -10.95 14.80 9.60
C PRO A 27 -11.54 15.46 8.33
N HIS A 28 -10.84 15.34 7.22
CA HIS A 28 -11.25 15.86 5.90
C HIS A 28 -11.58 14.72 4.93
N GLY A 29 -12.02 13.58 5.44
CA GLY A 29 -12.32 12.40 4.64
C GLY A 29 -13.27 12.70 3.47
N LEU A 30 -12.83 12.31 2.26
CA LEU A 30 -13.55 12.55 1.01
C LEU A 30 -14.35 11.34 0.55
N VAL A 31 -14.18 10.21 1.26
CA VAL A 31 -14.74 8.92 0.87
C VAL A 31 -16.14 8.78 1.42
N LYS A 32 -17.10 8.53 0.51
CA LYS A 32 -18.54 8.41 0.81
C LYS A 32 -19.07 6.97 0.71
N ARG A 33 -18.21 5.99 0.49
CA ARG A 33 -18.61 4.59 0.39
C ARG A 33 -18.76 3.91 1.76
N PRO A 34 -19.53 2.83 1.88
CA PRO A 34 -19.59 2.02 3.10
C PRO A 34 -18.22 1.43 3.46
N PHE A 35 -18.02 1.16 4.74
CA PHE A 35 -16.85 0.48 5.28
C PHE A 35 -17.21 -0.90 5.82
N GLY A 36 -16.30 -1.85 5.72
CA GLY A 36 -16.49 -3.20 6.19
C GLY A 36 -15.23 -4.05 6.04
N ASN A 37 -15.35 -5.32 6.37
CA ASN A 37 -14.31 -6.32 6.21
C ASN A 37 -14.62 -7.24 5.02
N MET A 38 -13.60 -7.57 4.24
CA MET A 38 -13.72 -8.51 3.14
C MET A 38 -14.02 -9.90 3.68
N LYS A 39 -15.05 -10.52 3.13
CA LYS A 39 -15.52 -11.83 3.54
C LYS A 39 -14.97 -12.94 2.66
N LYS A 40 -15.00 -14.17 3.16
CA LYS A 40 -14.45 -15.36 2.51
C LYS A 40 -14.98 -15.58 1.09
N GLU A 41 -16.27 -15.36 0.88
CA GLU A 41 -16.89 -15.50 -0.44
C GLU A 41 -16.32 -14.53 -1.51
N ILE A 42 -15.54 -13.53 -1.09
CA ILE A 42 -14.87 -12.58 -1.99
C ILE A 42 -13.39 -12.92 -2.12
N TRP A 43 -12.66 -13.02 -0.99
CA TRP A 43 -11.20 -13.17 -1.04
C TRP A 43 -10.75 -14.57 -1.52
N GLU A 44 -11.47 -15.62 -1.17
CA GLU A 44 -11.06 -17.00 -1.51
C GLU A 44 -11.04 -17.25 -3.02
N PRO A 45 -12.13 -17.00 -3.79
CA PRO A 45 -12.10 -17.17 -5.24
C PRO A 45 -11.11 -16.23 -5.94
N VAL A 46 -10.90 -15.00 -5.42
CA VAL A 46 -9.93 -14.06 -5.97
C VAL A 46 -8.50 -14.56 -5.82
N ILE A 47 -8.11 -14.99 -4.61
CA ILE A 47 -6.77 -15.53 -4.35
C ILE A 47 -6.54 -16.82 -5.14
N LYS A 48 -7.55 -17.70 -5.22
CA LYS A 48 -7.49 -18.92 -6.03
C LYS A 48 -7.27 -18.63 -7.51
N GLU A 49 -7.96 -17.64 -8.06
CA GLU A 49 -7.77 -17.20 -9.44
C GLU A 49 -6.33 -16.69 -9.65
N ILE A 50 -5.83 -15.80 -8.77
CA ILE A 50 -4.46 -15.27 -8.85
C ILE A 50 -3.43 -16.40 -8.74
N GLY A 51 -3.65 -17.35 -7.83
CA GLY A 51 -2.79 -18.51 -7.62
C GLY A 51 -2.70 -19.45 -8.83
N SER A 52 -3.69 -19.40 -9.73
CA SER A 52 -3.70 -20.19 -10.97
C SER A 52 -2.93 -19.54 -12.13
N TRP A 53 -2.43 -18.32 -11.97
CA TRP A 53 -1.74 -17.62 -13.04
C TRP A 53 -0.28 -18.08 -13.16
N ASP A 54 0.20 -18.19 -14.39
CA ASP A 54 1.62 -18.45 -14.68
C ASP A 54 2.44 -17.14 -14.63
N LYS A 55 2.35 -16.42 -13.51
CA LYS A 55 3.04 -15.15 -13.28
C LYS A 55 3.14 -14.85 -11.79
N LYS A 56 4.30 -14.38 -11.34
CA LYS A 56 4.43 -13.83 -9.99
C LYS A 56 3.58 -12.58 -9.80
N VAL A 57 2.82 -12.54 -8.70
CA VAL A 57 1.95 -11.43 -8.33
C VAL A 57 2.21 -11.04 -6.89
N SER A 58 2.37 -9.73 -6.65
CA SER A 58 2.43 -9.19 -5.29
C SER A 58 1.03 -8.79 -4.84
N ILE A 59 0.60 -9.30 -3.70
CA ILE A 59 -0.65 -8.90 -3.04
C ILE A 59 -0.33 -8.05 -1.82
N ALA A 60 -0.87 -6.84 -1.81
CA ALA A 60 -0.88 -5.98 -0.64
C ALA A 60 -2.23 -6.14 0.06
N ALA A 61 -2.28 -6.95 1.14
CA ALA A 61 -3.50 -7.27 1.88
C ALA A 61 -3.90 -6.12 2.82
N HIS A 62 -3.98 -4.91 2.29
CA HIS A 62 -4.43 -3.69 2.95
C HIS A 62 -5.11 -2.78 1.94
N GLY A 63 -5.67 -1.68 2.38
CA GLY A 63 -6.35 -0.70 1.52
C GLY A 63 -6.73 0.54 2.30
N GLY A 64 -8.01 0.84 2.36
CA GLY A 64 -8.52 2.04 3.03
C GLY A 64 -8.57 2.00 4.55
N GLY A 65 -8.37 0.85 5.19
CA GLY A 65 -8.46 0.68 6.64
C GLY A 65 -7.28 -0.07 7.27
N GLU A 66 -7.49 -0.52 8.49
CA GLU A 66 -6.52 -1.34 9.23
C GLU A 66 -6.79 -2.84 8.99
N PRO A 67 -5.85 -3.55 8.34
CA PRO A 67 -6.06 -4.96 8.00
C PRO A 67 -6.24 -5.86 9.23
N LEU A 68 -5.58 -5.55 10.34
CA LEU A 68 -5.67 -6.35 11.58
C LEU A 68 -7.06 -6.32 12.24
N LEU A 69 -7.97 -5.46 11.78
CA LEU A 69 -9.39 -5.48 12.17
C LEU A 69 -10.22 -6.54 11.42
N ASN A 70 -9.67 -7.13 10.36
CA ASN A 70 -10.35 -8.24 9.69
C ASN A 70 -10.00 -9.57 10.38
N LYS A 71 -11.01 -10.22 10.96
CA LYS A 71 -10.83 -11.50 11.66
C LYS A 71 -10.34 -12.63 10.75
N ASP A 72 -10.62 -12.54 9.46
CA ASP A 72 -10.24 -13.54 8.47
C ASP A 72 -8.80 -13.30 7.93
N LEU A 73 -8.11 -12.22 8.35
CA LEU A 73 -6.81 -11.87 7.77
C LEU A 73 -5.78 -13.01 7.89
N LYS A 74 -5.73 -13.71 9.03
CA LYS A 74 -4.82 -14.86 9.20
C LYS A 74 -5.12 -15.96 8.16
N GLU A 75 -6.38 -16.25 7.90
CA GLU A 75 -6.80 -17.24 6.91
C GLU A 75 -6.46 -16.77 5.47
N ILE A 76 -6.69 -15.49 5.17
CA ILE A 76 -6.31 -14.87 3.89
C ILE A 76 -4.82 -15.04 3.61
N LEU A 77 -3.98 -14.70 4.60
CA LEU A 77 -2.52 -14.78 4.46
C LEU A 77 -2.05 -16.23 4.28
N LEU A 78 -2.55 -17.17 5.09
CA LEU A 78 -2.25 -18.59 4.96
C LEU A 78 -2.65 -19.14 3.59
N TYR A 79 -3.84 -18.80 3.14
CA TYR A 79 -4.33 -19.27 1.85
C TYR A 79 -3.50 -18.73 0.69
N ALA A 80 -3.16 -17.44 0.72
CA ALA A 80 -2.29 -16.85 -0.30
C ALA A 80 -0.88 -17.46 -0.30
N LYS A 81 -0.31 -17.75 0.87
CA LYS A 81 1.00 -18.41 1.02
C LYS A 81 1.02 -19.85 0.52
N SER A 82 -0.13 -20.49 0.28
CA SER A 82 -0.18 -21.83 -0.35
C SER A 82 0.13 -21.80 -1.86
N PHE A 83 0.16 -20.62 -2.48
CA PHE A 83 0.45 -20.45 -3.90
C PHE A 83 1.86 -19.90 -4.11
N PRO A 84 2.77 -20.64 -4.80
CA PRO A 84 4.19 -20.24 -4.92
C PRO A 84 4.43 -18.99 -5.78
N ASN A 85 3.44 -18.60 -6.58
CA ASN A 85 3.48 -17.41 -7.43
C ASN A 85 2.96 -16.14 -6.74
N ILE A 86 2.54 -16.22 -5.47
CA ILE A 86 2.01 -15.08 -4.71
C ILE A 86 3.03 -14.63 -3.66
N ASP A 87 3.45 -13.38 -3.75
CA ASP A 87 4.09 -12.64 -2.66
C ASP A 87 3.01 -11.84 -1.92
N ILE A 88 2.85 -12.05 -0.62
CA ILE A 88 1.83 -11.34 0.16
C ILE A 88 2.39 -10.68 1.41
N GLY A 89 1.87 -9.51 1.70
CA GLY A 89 2.14 -8.77 2.93
C GLY A 89 1.10 -7.68 3.15
N PHE A 90 1.25 -6.91 4.20
CA PHE A 90 0.32 -5.83 4.52
C PHE A 90 1.01 -4.63 5.17
N LEU A 91 0.36 -3.47 5.07
CA LEU A 91 0.69 -2.26 5.82
C LEU A 91 -0.30 -2.12 6.98
N THR A 92 0.20 -1.86 8.18
CA THR A 92 -0.58 -1.67 9.40
C THR A 92 -0.19 -0.39 10.11
N ASN A 93 -1.11 0.16 10.91
CA ASN A 93 -0.78 1.23 11.86
C ASN A 93 0.02 0.73 13.09
N GLY A 94 0.20 -0.57 13.23
CA GLY A 94 1.02 -1.20 14.25
C GLY A 94 0.37 -1.34 15.64
N MET A 95 -0.76 -0.69 15.91
CA MET A 95 -1.42 -0.69 17.23
C MET A 95 -1.90 -2.07 17.67
N LEU A 96 -2.29 -2.92 16.73
CA LEU A 96 -2.83 -4.26 16.97
C LEU A 96 -1.84 -5.39 16.66
N LEU A 97 -0.58 -5.06 16.38
CA LEU A 97 0.47 -6.04 16.07
C LEU A 97 1.05 -6.62 17.37
N ASP A 98 0.27 -7.44 18.05
CA ASP A 98 0.62 -8.09 19.31
C ASP A 98 1.57 -9.31 19.15
N GLU A 99 1.84 -10.01 20.23
CA GLU A 99 2.69 -11.20 20.23
C GLU A 99 2.13 -12.32 19.35
N SER A 100 0.82 -12.55 19.40
CA SER A 100 0.14 -13.57 18.59
C SER A 100 0.27 -13.29 17.09
N TRP A 101 0.21 -12.02 16.68
CA TRP A 101 0.47 -11.61 15.31
C TRP A 101 1.94 -11.73 14.94
N THR A 102 2.85 -11.33 15.84
CA THR A 102 4.29 -11.46 15.65
C THR A 102 4.71 -12.90 15.38
N ASP A 103 4.28 -13.84 16.22
CA ASP A 103 4.58 -15.26 16.03
C ASP A 103 3.98 -15.79 14.72
N PHE A 104 2.71 -15.48 14.45
CA PHE A 104 2.02 -15.94 13.26
C PHE A 104 2.73 -15.51 11.97
N ILE A 105 3.06 -14.23 11.80
CA ILE A 105 3.66 -13.73 10.56
C ILE A 105 5.07 -14.28 10.32
N ILE A 106 5.83 -14.58 11.40
CA ILE A 106 7.13 -15.21 11.28
C ILE A 106 6.98 -16.68 10.92
N ASP A 107 6.05 -17.41 11.55
CA ASP A 107 5.86 -18.84 11.34
C ASP A 107 5.37 -19.16 9.93
N ILE A 108 4.48 -18.34 9.36
CA ILE A 108 4.05 -18.50 7.96
C ILE A 108 5.08 -17.95 6.96
N ARG A 109 6.19 -17.36 7.43
CA ARG A 109 7.20 -16.70 6.59
C ARG A 109 6.55 -15.66 5.66
N LEU A 110 5.75 -14.77 6.25
CA LEU A 110 5.10 -13.69 5.50
C LEU A 110 6.15 -12.91 4.68
N ASP A 111 5.87 -12.57 3.43
CA ASP A 111 6.90 -11.99 2.56
C ASP A 111 7.33 -10.60 3.04
N TRP A 112 6.37 -9.77 3.45
CA TRP A 112 6.68 -8.45 4.00
C TRP A 112 5.58 -7.94 4.96
N VAL A 113 5.98 -7.09 5.88
CA VAL A 113 5.08 -6.29 6.70
C VAL A 113 5.59 -4.86 6.74
N ALA A 114 4.70 -3.90 6.62
CA ALA A 114 5.03 -2.50 6.72
C ALA A 114 4.28 -1.86 7.90
N LEU A 115 4.97 -1.03 8.68
CA LEU A 115 4.35 -0.26 9.74
C LEU A 115 4.36 1.22 9.38
N SER A 116 3.26 1.88 9.67
CA SER A 116 3.09 3.31 9.44
C SER A 116 3.49 4.09 10.71
N ILE A 117 4.61 4.80 10.65
CA ILE A 117 5.13 5.63 11.75
C ILE A 117 5.46 7.02 11.20
N ASP A 118 4.86 8.07 11.77
CA ASP A 118 5.09 9.45 11.36
C ASP A 118 5.85 10.21 12.45
N GLY A 119 7.14 10.46 12.18
CA GLY A 119 8.06 11.13 13.10
C GLY A 119 8.71 10.23 14.15
N VAL A 120 9.46 10.84 15.06
CA VAL A 120 10.20 10.17 16.15
C VAL A 120 9.74 10.59 17.54
N LEU A 121 8.84 11.56 17.63
CA LEU A 121 8.33 12.12 18.86
C LEU A 121 6.84 11.73 19.04
N PRO A 122 6.45 11.19 20.23
CA PRO A 122 5.05 10.82 20.49
C PRO A 122 4.07 11.99 20.27
N GLU A 123 4.42 13.16 20.75
CA GLU A 123 3.57 14.36 20.66
C GLU A 123 3.26 14.79 19.23
N THR A 124 4.10 14.47 18.25
CA THR A 124 3.84 14.77 16.84
C THR A 124 3.16 13.60 16.13
N HIS A 125 3.63 12.38 16.36
CA HIS A 125 3.03 11.18 15.78
C HIS A 125 1.55 11.04 16.17
N ASP A 126 1.23 11.16 17.46
CA ASP A 126 -0.11 10.90 17.99
C ASP A 126 -1.12 11.98 17.58
N ILE A 127 -0.65 13.21 17.31
CA ILE A 127 -1.48 14.27 16.72
C ILE A 127 -1.80 13.96 15.25
N ILE A 128 -0.77 13.54 14.46
CA ILE A 128 -0.94 13.20 13.04
C ILE A 128 -1.77 11.93 12.89
N ARG A 129 -1.55 10.94 13.76
CA ARG A 129 -2.26 9.66 13.79
C ARG A 129 -3.17 9.57 15.00
N LYS A 130 -4.22 10.38 15.02
CA LYS A 130 -5.17 10.43 16.15
C LYS A 130 -5.67 9.04 16.52
N ASN A 131 -5.67 8.71 17.80
CA ASN A 131 -5.93 7.39 18.39
C ASN A 131 -4.82 6.36 18.15
N SER A 132 -3.64 6.77 17.70
CA SER A 132 -2.42 5.97 17.74
C SER A 132 -1.63 6.30 19.00
N ASP A 133 -0.63 5.47 19.30
CA ASP A 133 0.32 5.65 20.38
C ASP A 133 1.69 5.18 19.86
N LEU A 134 2.61 6.14 19.64
CA LEU A 134 3.92 5.84 19.06
C LEU A 134 4.70 4.82 19.89
N LEU A 135 4.68 4.96 21.22
CA LEU A 135 5.46 4.08 22.12
C LEU A 135 4.99 2.64 21.99
N LYS A 136 3.66 2.44 21.91
CA LYS A 136 3.09 1.11 21.68
C LYS A 136 3.41 0.54 20.30
N VAL A 137 3.39 1.37 19.27
CA VAL A 137 3.75 0.94 17.90
C VAL A 137 5.22 0.55 17.84
N GLU A 138 6.12 1.31 18.48
CA GLU A 138 7.53 1.00 18.55
C GLU A 138 7.80 -0.28 19.38
N GLU A 139 7.11 -0.46 20.50
CA GLU A 139 7.18 -1.70 21.30
C GLU A 139 6.78 -2.93 20.46
N ASN A 140 5.69 -2.83 19.71
CA ASN A 140 5.23 -3.91 18.82
C ASN A 140 6.23 -4.19 17.69
N LEU A 141 6.84 -3.13 17.13
CA LEU A 141 7.88 -3.27 16.11
C LEU A 141 9.14 -3.91 16.68
N ASP A 142 9.63 -3.45 17.82
CA ASP A 142 10.82 -4.01 18.46
C ASP A 142 10.62 -5.49 18.83
N ARG A 143 9.44 -5.87 19.34
CA ARG A 143 9.04 -7.28 19.55
C ARG A 143 9.14 -8.11 18.27
N LEU A 144 8.65 -7.60 17.15
CA LEU A 144 8.75 -8.27 15.85
C LEU A 144 10.20 -8.45 15.42
N LEU A 145 11.04 -7.41 15.55
CA LEU A 145 12.45 -7.44 15.17
C LEU A 145 13.25 -8.41 16.04
N GLU A 146 12.99 -8.42 17.35
CA GLU A 146 13.61 -9.36 18.29
C GLU A 146 13.21 -10.81 18.02
N ALA A 147 11.92 -11.07 17.80
CA ALA A 147 11.42 -12.40 17.46
C ALA A 147 12.02 -12.90 16.13
N LYS A 148 12.11 -12.04 15.12
CA LYS A 148 12.75 -12.33 13.85
C LYS A 148 14.23 -12.68 14.04
N LYS A 149 14.96 -11.89 14.84
CA LYS A 149 16.36 -12.15 15.18
C LYS A 149 16.53 -13.47 15.94
N LYS A 150 15.71 -13.72 16.96
CA LYS A 150 15.74 -14.96 17.79
C LYS A 150 15.51 -16.21 16.93
N LYS A 151 14.54 -16.16 16.00
CA LYS A 151 14.25 -17.26 15.07
C LYS A 151 15.19 -17.30 13.85
N LYS A 152 16.17 -16.39 13.74
CA LYS A 152 17.08 -16.25 12.59
C LYS A 152 16.32 -16.21 11.27
N SER A 153 15.15 -15.58 11.25
CA SER A 153 14.30 -15.52 10.07
C SER A 153 14.69 -14.34 9.19
N ILE A 154 14.78 -14.58 7.87
CA ILE A 154 14.90 -13.52 6.86
C ILE A 154 13.54 -12.90 6.51
N PHE A 155 12.45 -13.54 6.91
CA PHE A 155 11.07 -13.08 6.72
C PHE A 155 10.43 -12.71 8.06
N PRO A 156 9.43 -11.79 8.02
CA PRO A 156 9.09 -10.93 6.88
C PRO A 156 10.15 -9.86 6.59
N HIS A 157 10.18 -9.32 5.37
CA HIS A 157 10.85 -8.04 5.13
C HIS A 157 10.07 -6.95 5.88
N VAL A 158 10.69 -6.34 6.87
CA VAL A 158 10.09 -5.27 7.67
C VAL A 158 10.33 -3.94 6.99
N LYS A 159 9.24 -3.20 6.75
CA LYS A 159 9.27 -1.89 6.09
C LYS A 159 8.66 -0.85 7.03
N LEU A 160 9.17 0.37 6.99
CA LEU A 160 8.52 1.51 7.63
C LEU A 160 8.06 2.50 6.59
N ASN A 161 6.87 3.04 6.80
CA ASN A 161 6.31 4.10 5.97
C ASN A 161 6.05 5.33 6.83
N MET A 162 6.66 6.45 6.45
CA MET A 162 6.45 7.77 7.04
C MET A 162 5.82 8.67 5.98
N VAL A 163 4.79 9.42 6.35
CA VAL A 163 4.27 10.51 5.52
C VAL A 163 4.90 11.82 6.02
N ALA A 164 5.62 12.49 5.13
CA ALA A 164 6.32 13.72 5.44
C ALA A 164 5.35 14.90 5.40
N TYR A 165 4.64 15.12 6.50
CA TYR A 165 3.89 16.35 6.75
C TYR A 165 4.84 17.49 7.06
N ASP A 166 4.43 18.74 6.78
CA ASP A 166 5.24 19.93 7.06
C ASP A 166 5.65 20.01 8.54
N GLU A 167 4.74 19.58 9.44
CA GLU A 167 4.92 19.58 10.90
C GLU A 167 6.02 18.63 11.40
N ILE A 168 6.46 17.68 10.58
CA ILE A 168 7.47 16.68 10.98
C ILE A 168 8.62 16.54 9.98
N MET A 169 8.73 17.48 9.06
CA MET A 169 9.83 17.44 8.06
C MET A 169 11.21 17.49 8.69
N ASP A 170 11.36 18.20 9.80
CA ASP A 170 12.59 18.27 10.59
C ASP A 170 12.97 16.95 11.25
N GLN A 171 12.01 16.04 11.47
CA GLN A 171 12.23 14.72 12.08
C GLN A 171 12.66 13.65 11.08
N LYS A 172 12.61 13.93 9.78
CA LYS A 172 12.88 12.95 8.71
C LYS A 172 14.25 12.29 8.85
N ASP A 173 15.30 13.08 9.04
CA ASP A 173 16.66 12.54 9.11
C ASP A 173 16.87 11.73 10.39
N ALA A 174 16.32 12.19 11.51
CA ALA A 174 16.33 11.45 12.78
C ALA A 174 15.56 10.13 12.65
N PHE A 175 14.43 10.11 11.93
CA PHE A 175 13.66 8.90 11.65
C PHE A 175 14.48 7.88 10.84
N VAL A 176 15.13 8.31 9.77
CA VAL A 176 15.97 7.45 8.95
C VAL A 176 17.15 6.89 9.77
N GLU A 177 17.85 7.74 10.55
CA GLU A 177 18.96 7.30 11.40
C GLU A 177 18.53 6.29 12.46
N LYS A 178 17.35 6.47 13.07
CA LYS A 178 16.80 5.55 14.09
C LYS A 178 16.57 4.15 13.55
N TRP A 179 16.12 4.03 12.30
CA TRP A 179 15.57 2.79 11.77
C TRP A 179 16.37 2.13 10.65
N LYS A 180 17.24 2.84 9.90
CA LYS A 180 17.94 2.33 8.70
C LYS A 180 18.72 1.04 8.91
N ASN A 181 19.23 0.80 10.12
CA ASN A 181 20.01 -0.41 10.45
C ASN A 181 19.14 -1.54 11.05
N LYS A 182 17.89 -1.26 11.40
CA LYS A 182 16.98 -2.19 12.08
C LYS A 182 16.00 -2.86 11.11
N VAL A 183 15.57 -2.16 10.06
CA VAL A 183 14.57 -2.64 9.09
C VAL A 183 15.14 -2.75 7.69
N GLU A 184 14.49 -3.49 6.81
CA GLU A 184 14.96 -3.68 5.44
C GLU A 184 14.67 -2.49 4.54
N THR A 185 13.58 -1.75 4.79
CA THR A 185 13.19 -0.61 3.93
C THR A 185 12.53 0.50 4.76
N ILE A 186 12.90 1.74 4.46
CA ILE A 186 12.20 2.93 4.93
C ILE A 186 11.67 3.68 3.70
N MET A 187 10.39 3.99 3.69
CA MET A 187 9.74 4.78 2.66
C MET A 187 9.23 6.09 3.27
N ILE A 188 9.70 7.20 2.75
CA ILE A 188 9.24 8.53 3.12
C ILE A 188 8.37 9.05 1.99
N SER A 189 7.06 9.03 2.18
CA SER A 189 6.08 9.54 1.23
C SER A 189 5.82 11.02 1.51
N LYS A 190 5.77 11.83 0.47
CA LYS A 190 5.35 13.23 0.63
C LYS A 190 3.85 13.28 0.91
N TYR A 191 3.46 14.20 1.78
CA TYR A 191 2.05 14.45 2.02
C TYR A 191 1.39 15.00 0.78
N ARG A 192 0.24 14.43 0.46
CA ARG A 192 -0.61 14.88 -0.61
C ARG A 192 -2.02 15.10 -0.07
N ASN A 193 -2.50 16.34 -0.17
CA ASN A 193 -3.88 16.62 0.19
C ASN A 193 -4.79 16.25 -1.00
N PRO A 194 -5.59 15.18 -0.92
CA PRO A 194 -6.51 14.85 -2.00
C PRO A 194 -7.59 15.93 -2.13
N PRO A 195 -8.13 16.16 -3.31
CA PRO A 195 -7.81 15.60 -4.60
C PRO A 195 -7.08 16.52 -5.58
N GLN A 196 -6.69 17.72 -5.21
CA GLN A 196 -6.19 18.74 -6.15
C GLN A 196 -4.96 19.47 -5.64
N SER A 197 -4.20 18.85 -4.79
CA SER A 197 -2.98 19.45 -4.31
C SER A 197 -2.01 19.66 -5.47
N LYS A 198 -1.21 20.69 -5.30
CA LYS A 198 -0.13 21.09 -6.18
C LYS A 198 0.56 19.87 -6.79
N ARG A 199 0.83 19.94 -8.08
CA ARG A 199 1.66 18.94 -8.77
C ARG A 199 2.93 18.65 -7.97
N TRP A 200 3.34 17.40 -7.97
CA TRP A 200 4.62 17.04 -7.40
C TRP A 200 5.75 17.88 -8.03
N PRO A 201 6.73 18.36 -7.26
CA PRO A 201 7.88 19.01 -7.82
C PRO A 201 8.65 18.03 -8.71
N ASN A 202 9.27 18.54 -9.77
CA ASN A 202 10.09 17.77 -10.71
C ASN A 202 9.33 16.72 -11.55
N ILE A 203 8.05 16.93 -11.81
CA ILE A 203 7.32 16.16 -12.82
C ILE A 203 7.85 16.55 -14.20
N PRO A 204 8.02 15.59 -15.13
CA PRO A 204 8.33 15.89 -16.52
C PRO A 204 7.28 16.81 -17.15
N ASP A 205 7.74 17.79 -17.98
CA ASP A 205 6.84 18.72 -18.68
C ASP A 205 5.88 17.97 -19.62
N LYS A 206 6.43 16.99 -20.35
CA LYS A 206 5.61 16.10 -21.19
C LYS A 206 5.02 14.99 -20.34
N ARG A 207 3.70 14.88 -20.40
CA ARG A 207 2.98 13.79 -19.74
C ARG A 207 3.17 12.48 -20.49
N GLU A 208 3.41 11.42 -19.72
CA GLU A 208 3.51 10.05 -20.20
C GLU A 208 2.29 9.22 -19.78
N LYS A 209 2.15 8.04 -20.37
CA LYS A 209 1.10 7.09 -19.97
C LYS A 209 1.34 6.57 -18.53
N CYS A 210 0.28 6.33 -17.79
CA CYS A 210 0.38 5.78 -16.44
C CYS A 210 0.58 4.26 -16.48
N ASN A 211 1.72 3.77 -16.03
CA ASN A 211 2.04 2.34 -16.02
C ASN A 211 1.16 1.52 -15.06
N LEU A 212 0.56 2.15 -14.05
CA LEU A 212 -0.34 1.48 -13.09
C LEU A 212 -1.53 0.81 -13.81
N LEU A 213 -2.01 1.36 -14.90
CA LEU A 213 -3.11 0.79 -15.68
C LEU A 213 -2.79 -0.58 -16.31
N TRP A 214 -1.51 -0.94 -16.39
CA TRP A 214 -1.06 -2.25 -16.92
C TRP A 214 -0.45 -3.16 -15.86
N SER A 215 -0.19 -2.64 -14.67
CA SER A 215 0.54 -3.37 -13.63
C SER A 215 -0.21 -3.55 -12.32
N GLN A 216 -1.12 -2.64 -11.96
CA GLN A 216 -1.74 -2.64 -10.64
C GLN A 216 -3.25 -2.46 -10.70
N THR A 217 -3.96 -3.17 -9.83
CA THR A 217 -5.40 -2.93 -9.56
C THR A 217 -5.70 -3.00 -8.07
N VAL A 218 -6.90 -2.53 -7.71
CA VAL A 218 -7.39 -2.51 -6.33
C VAL A 218 -8.70 -3.27 -6.26
N ILE A 219 -8.87 -4.10 -5.24
CA ILE A 219 -10.12 -4.80 -4.96
C ILE A 219 -10.61 -4.33 -3.60
N SER A 220 -11.80 -3.71 -3.55
CA SER A 220 -12.41 -3.24 -2.31
C SER A 220 -12.90 -4.40 -1.44
N TRP A 221 -13.13 -4.13 -0.16
CA TRP A 221 -13.65 -5.11 0.80
C TRP A 221 -14.98 -5.77 0.38
N ASP A 222 -15.77 -5.10 -0.46
CA ASP A 222 -17.04 -5.60 -0.98
C ASP A 222 -16.93 -6.18 -2.41
N GLY A 223 -15.69 -6.35 -2.90
CA GLY A 223 -15.37 -7.00 -4.17
C GLY A 223 -15.39 -6.08 -5.40
N ARG A 224 -15.64 -4.77 -5.27
CA ARG A 224 -15.52 -3.86 -6.42
C ARG A 224 -14.08 -3.80 -6.91
N LEU A 225 -13.89 -3.90 -8.22
CA LEU A 225 -12.59 -3.69 -8.84
C LEU A 225 -12.41 -2.19 -9.10
N GLY A 226 -11.35 -1.58 -8.58
CA GLY A 226 -11.01 -0.19 -8.82
C GLY A 226 -10.09 -0.01 -10.01
N LEU A 227 -10.16 1.14 -10.65
CA LEU A 227 -9.28 1.47 -11.78
C LEU A 227 -7.81 1.53 -11.34
N CYS A 228 -7.53 2.18 -10.22
CA CYS A 228 -6.21 2.29 -9.60
C CYS A 228 -6.31 2.68 -8.11
N CYS A 229 -5.17 2.83 -7.44
CA CYS A 229 -5.11 3.20 -6.01
C CYS A 229 -5.65 4.61 -5.69
N GLU A 230 -5.80 5.49 -6.68
CA GLU A 230 -6.37 6.84 -6.48
C GLU A 230 -7.91 6.85 -6.48
N ASP A 231 -8.56 5.77 -6.95
CA ASP A 231 -10.02 5.65 -6.98
C ASP A 231 -10.58 5.19 -5.62
N HIS A 232 -10.43 6.02 -4.60
CA HIS A 232 -10.82 5.69 -3.23
C HIS A 232 -12.32 5.40 -3.06
N ASN A 233 -13.17 5.95 -3.90
CA ASN A 233 -14.62 5.75 -3.90
C ASN A 233 -15.08 4.58 -4.78
N PHE A 234 -14.20 4.02 -5.62
CA PHE A 234 -14.54 3.03 -6.64
C PHE A 234 -15.62 3.53 -7.61
N GLU A 235 -15.52 4.82 -7.98
CA GLU A 235 -16.49 5.47 -8.90
C GLU A 235 -16.37 4.92 -10.31
N PHE A 236 -15.19 4.45 -10.72
CA PHE A 236 -14.90 3.89 -12.03
C PHE A 236 -14.78 2.37 -12.03
N SER A 237 -15.48 1.72 -11.13
CA SER A 237 -15.44 0.26 -11.03
C SER A 237 -16.10 -0.41 -12.22
N PRO A 238 -15.41 -1.30 -12.96
CA PRO A 238 -15.99 -2.07 -14.06
C PRO A 238 -16.90 -3.20 -13.58
N GLY A 239 -16.93 -3.47 -12.28
CA GLY A 239 -17.74 -4.52 -11.69
C GLY A 239 -17.18 -5.08 -10.40
N ARG A 240 -17.74 -6.21 -9.98
CA ARG A 240 -17.34 -6.91 -8.75
C ARG A 240 -16.77 -8.28 -9.06
N VAL A 241 -15.66 -8.62 -8.41
CA VAL A 241 -15.07 -9.96 -8.38
C VAL A 241 -15.75 -10.84 -7.34
N GLY A 242 -15.55 -12.16 -7.42
CA GLY A 242 -16.09 -13.11 -6.44
C GLY A 242 -17.58 -13.42 -6.59
N ARG A 243 -18.28 -12.81 -7.57
CA ARG A 243 -19.70 -13.01 -7.85
C ARG A 243 -19.96 -13.38 -9.31
N GLY A 244 -19.27 -14.40 -9.80
CA GLY A 244 -19.49 -14.91 -11.16
C GLY A 244 -18.67 -14.24 -12.27
N LYS A 245 -17.94 -13.17 -11.97
CA LYS A 245 -16.95 -12.57 -12.90
C LYS A 245 -15.54 -12.76 -12.37
N SER A 246 -14.63 -13.17 -13.25
CA SER A 246 -13.21 -13.31 -12.89
C SER A 246 -12.53 -11.94 -12.85
N LEU A 247 -11.43 -11.87 -12.09
CA LEU A 247 -10.60 -10.67 -12.04
C LEU A 247 -10.05 -10.33 -13.43
N LEU A 248 -9.57 -11.33 -14.18
CA LEU A 248 -9.00 -11.11 -15.51
C LEU A 248 -10.04 -10.66 -16.55
N GLU A 249 -11.28 -11.16 -16.45
CA GLU A 249 -12.36 -10.67 -17.31
C GLU A 249 -12.63 -9.19 -17.10
N LEU A 250 -12.71 -8.75 -15.85
CA LEU A 250 -12.92 -7.33 -15.53
C LEU A 250 -11.69 -6.48 -15.89
N TRP A 251 -10.48 -6.95 -15.55
CA TRP A 251 -9.21 -6.28 -15.82
C TRP A 251 -8.93 -6.09 -17.32
N ASN A 252 -9.36 -7.02 -18.17
CA ASN A 252 -9.24 -6.93 -19.63
C ASN A 252 -10.55 -6.49 -20.29
N GLY A 253 -11.57 -6.11 -19.51
CA GLY A 253 -12.87 -5.68 -19.99
C GLY A 253 -12.86 -4.31 -20.65
N LYS A 254 -14.02 -3.91 -21.17
CA LYS A 254 -14.18 -2.69 -21.99
C LYS A 254 -13.70 -1.43 -21.27
N GLU A 255 -13.97 -1.28 -19.96
CA GLU A 255 -13.63 -0.07 -19.22
C GLU A 255 -12.11 0.11 -19.09
N PHE A 256 -11.38 -0.91 -18.64
CA PHE A 256 -9.92 -0.85 -18.61
C PHE A 256 -9.31 -0.67 -19.99
N SER A 257 -9.85 -1.35 -21.01
CA SER A 257 -9.38 -1.24 -22.40
C SER A 257 -9.57 0.18 -22.91
N ARG A 258 -10.70 0.81 -22.64
CA ARG A 258 -10.98 2.20 -23.02
C ARG A 258 -10.00 3.17 -22.38
N VAL A 259 -9.79 3.07 -21.05
CA VAL A 259 -8.87 3.98 -20.35
C VAL A 259 -7.42 3.77 -20.79
N ARG A 260 -6.99 2.51 -21.00
CA ARG A 260 -5.67 2.21 -21.56
C ARG A 260 -5.49 2.80 -22.96
N GLN A 261 -6.52 2.69 -23.81
CA GLN A 261 -6.46 3.26 -25.17
C GLN A 261 -6.37 4.79 -25.13
N ASN A 262 -7.12 5.44 -24.22
CA ASN A 262 -6.99 6.90 -24.03
C ASN A 262 -5.54 7.27 -23.62
N HIS A 263 -4.89 6.47 -22.74
CA HIS A 263 -3.51 6.70 -22.37
C HIS A 263 -2.50 6.44 -23.51
N ILE A 264 -2.77 5.48 -24.40
CA ILE A 264 -1.94 5.22 -25.59
C ILE A 264 -2.07 6.38 -26.60
N ASN A 265 -3.27 6.95 -26.72
CA ASN A 265 -3.57 8.05 -27.65
C ASN A 265 -3.27 9.44 -27.05
N GLU A 266 -2.65 9.53 -25.87
CA GLU A 266 -2.38 10.80 -25.15
C GLU A 266 -3.67 11.59 -24.78
N GLN A 267 -4.82 10.92 -24.75
CA GLN A 267 -6.15 11.48 -24.44
C GLN A 267 -6.46 11.38 -22.94
N TYR A 268 -5.53 11.78 -22.08
CA TYR A 268 -5.63 11.64 -20.61
C TYR A 268 -6.81 12.42 -20.01
N HIS A 269 -7.24 13.48 -20.68
CA HIS A 269 -8.34 14.35 -20.29
C HIS A 269 -9.71 13.68 -20.43
N GLU A 270 -9.83 12.63 -21.24
CA GLU A 270 -11.07 11.88 -21.42
C GLU A 270 -11.51 11.09 -20.17
N HIS A 271 -10.63 10.94 -19.19
CA HIS A 271 -10.97 10.29 -17.94
C HIS A 271 -10.84 11.30 -16.78
N PRO A 272 -11.94 11.62 -16.04
CA PRO A 272 -11.96 12.69 -15.04
C PRO A 272 -10.85 12.59 -14.00
N MET A 273 -10.60 11.40 -13.47
CA MET A 273 -9.56 11.18 -12.48
C MET A 273 -8.15 11.28 -13.08
N CYS A 274 -7.95 10.73 -14.27
CA CYS A 274 -6.64 10.77 -14.93
C CYS A 274 -6.26 12.19 -15.38
N SER A 275 -7.24 13.03 -15.75
CA SER A 275 -6.99 14.39 -16.24
C SER A 275 -6.19 15.27 -15.28
N VAL A 276 -6.37 15.07 -13.98
CA VAL A 276 -5.75 15.85 -12.90
C VAL A 276 -4.65 15.09 -12.13
N CYS A 277 -4.51 13.80 -12.39
CA CYS A 277 -3.58 12.92 -11.66
C CYS A 277 -2.15 13.10 -12.17
N ASP A 278 -1.19 13.05 -11.25
CA ASP A 278 0.25 13.10 -11.52
C ASP A 278 1.00 11.83 -11.09
N SER A 279 0.29 10.80 -10.57
CA SER A 279 0.89 9.50 -10.19
C SER A 279 1.54 8.77 -11.38
N TRP A 280 1.23 9.14 -12.61
CA TRP A 280 1.93 8.67 -13.82
C TRP A 280 3.42 8.96 -13.81
N ALA A 281 3.84 10.06 -13.14
CA ALA A 281 5.23 10.53 -13.16
C ALA A 281 6.18 9.70 -12.28
N GLU A 282 5.66 8.85 -11.40
CA GLU A 282 6.45 8.06 -10.45
C GLU A 282 7.56 7.24 -11.11
N ASP A 283 7.27 6.64 -12.24
CA ASP A 283 8.24 5.81 -12.97
C ASP A 283 9.20 6.65 -13.84
N TYR A 284 8.72 7.77 -14.36
CA TYR A 284 9.49 8.57 -15.35
C TYR A 284 10.44 9.59 -14.70
N ALA A 285 10.14 10.02 -13.48
CA ALA A 285 11.01 10.96 -12.74
C ALA A 285 11.78 10.26 -11.61
N ARG A 286 11.94 8.95 -11.67
CA ARG A 286 12.68 8.17 -10.68
C ARG A 286 14.18 8.36 -10.82
N LYS A 287 14.85 8.64 -9.71
CA LYS A 287 16.30 8.84 -9.63
C LYS A 287 16.90 7.89 -8.60
N ASN A 288 17.97 7.20 -9.00
CA ASN A 288 18.82 6.49 -8.05
C ASN A 288 19.85 7.52 -7.52
N LEU A 289 19.91 7.67 -6.22
CA LEU A 289 20.90 8.48 -5.54
C LEU A 289 22.03 7.58 -5.04
N ASP A 290 23.24 8.12 -4.94
CA ASP A 290 24.38 7.38 -4.42
C ASP A 290 24.11 6.88 -3.00
N ASN A 291 24.73 5.73 -2.65
CA ASN A 291 24.59 5.10 -1.36
C ASN A 291 24.92 6.07 -0.21
N LYS A 292 23.94 6.36 0.64
CA LYS A 292 24.11 7.16 1.84
C LYS A 292 24.05 6.25 3.07
N GLY A 293 25.21 6.12 3.75
CA GLY A 293 25.26 5.44 5.05
C GLY A 293 24.79 3.96 5.04
N GLY A 294 25.13 3.18 4.00
CA GLY A 294 24.81 1.76 3.91
C GLY A 294 23.43 1.43 3.34
N CYS A 295 22.71 2.43 2.82
CA CYS A 295 21.44 2.23 2.13
C CYS A 295 21.53 2.65 0.68
N SER A 296 20.90 1.90 -0.23
CA SER A 296 20.54 2.41 -1.55
C SER A 296 19.36 3.37 -1.40
N VAL A 297 19.42 4.49 -2.08
CA VAL A 297 18.37 5.52 -2.00
C VAL A 297 17.76 5.74 -3.37
N VAL A 298 16.45 5.59 -3.46
CA VAL A 298 15.67 5.86 -4.68
C VAL A 298 14.68 6.98 -4.39
N GLN A 299 14.69 8.01 -5.23
CA GLN A 299 13.78 9.13 -5.13
C GLN A 299 12.86 9.19 -6.34
N SER A 300 11.58 9.41 -6.10
CA SER A 300 10.57 9.72 -7.09
C SER A 300 9.82 11.00 -6.71
N PRO A 301 8.91 11.51 -7.55
CA PRO A 301 8.13 12.70 -7.22
C PRO A 301 7.43 12.65 -5.88
N SER A 302 6.81 11.51 -5.54
CA SER A 302 6.00 11.37 -4.31
C SER A 302 6.74 10.77 -3.12
N GLN A 303 7.92 10.15 -3.32
CA GLN A 303 8.55 9.40 -2.22
C GLN A 303 10.07 9.29 -2.33
N THR A 304 10.70 9.03 -1.19
CA THR A 304 12.11 8.61 -1.10
C THR A 304 12.16 7.26 -0.38
N VAL A 305 12.84 6.29 -0.97
CA VAL A 305 12.96 4.92 -0.46
C VAL A 305 14.41 4.65 -0.11
N TYR A 306 14.65 4.26 1.13
CA TYR A 306 15.94 3.82 1.65
C TYR A 306 15.87 2.30 1.83
N SER A 307 16.73 1.56 1.14
CA SER A 307 16.79 0.10 1.24
C SER A 307 18.15 -0.33 1.74
N LYS A 308 18.18 -1.21 2.73
CA LYS A 308 19.41 -1.78 3.26
C LYS A 308 20.16 -2.50 2.14
N VAL A 309 21.44 -2.22 2.00
CA VAL A 309 22.33 -2.96 1.09
C VAL A 309 22.82 -4.19 1.85
N ASN A 310 22.52 -5.38 1.33
CA ASN A 310 22.99 -6.67 1.89
C ASN A 310 24.46 -6.88 1.61
#